data_4e3709b6a904bab7ccea35a37596d2de
#
_entry.id   4e3709b6a904bab7ccea35a37596d2de
#
_cell.length_a   1.000
_cell.length_b   1.000
_cell.length_c   1.000
_cell.angle_alpha   90.00
_cell.angle_beta   90.00
_cell.angle_gamma   90.00
#
_symmetry.space_group_name_H-M   'P 1'
#
loop_
_entity.id
_entity.type
_entity.pdbx_description
1 polymer ?
#
loop_
_entity_poly.entity_id
_entity_poly.type
_entity_poly.pdbx_seq_one_letter_code
_entity_poly.pdbx_strand_id
1 'polypeptide(L)'
;MNFYYAKSCIICFIIFILGCQTNENYSTDNPNIIIIYTDDLGYGDVSAYQKGTLKTPNIDKLANEGIRFNYGYASSATCSPSRYALLTGKYPWRKDGLRVITGGSLVIDTTEMTIPKLLKRKNYHT
;
A
#
# COMPACT_ATOMS: atom_id res chain seq x y z
N MET A 1 32.75 34.22 -31.78
CA MET A 1 31.51 33.45 -32.00
C MET A 1 31.07 32.58 -30.81
N ASN A 2 31.79 32.56 -29.69
CA ASN A 2 31.49 31.62 -28.57
C ASN A 2 30.80 32.23 -27.36
N PHE A 3 30.71 33.55 -27.26
CA PHE A 3 30.16 34.22 -26.05
C PHE A 3 28.62 34.24 -25.98
N TYR A 4 27.98 34.25 -27.14
CA TYR A 4 26.50 34.24 -27.21
C TYR A 4 25.90 32.85 -26.87
N TYR A 5 26.56 31.77 -27.28
CA TYR A 5 26.11 30.40 -26.99
C TYR A 5 26.22 30.07 -25.48
N ALA A 6 27.29 30.57 -24.83
CA ALA A 6 27.46 30.37 -23.40
C ALA A 6 26.37 31.10 -22.57
N LYS A 7 25.98 32.31 -22.94
CA LYS A 7 24.88 33.05 -22.30
C LYS A 7 23.53 32.38 -22.52
N SER A 8 23.27 31.86 -23.73
CA SER A 8 22.03 31.13 -24.05
C SER A 8 21.90 29.83 -23.25
N CYS A 9 22.97 29.06 -23.11
CA CYS A 9 22.99 27.84 -22.28
C CYS A 9 22.73 28.11 -20.79
N ILE A 10 23.29 29.20 -20.25
CA ILE A 10 23.10 29.59 -18.86
C ILE A 10 21.63 29.97 -18.61
N ILE A 11 20.99 30.70 -19.53
CA ILE A 11 19.58 31.09 -19.41
C ILE A 11 18.68 29.87 -19.48
N CYS A 12 18.93 28.90 -20.40
CA CYS A 12 18.17 27.66 -20.46
C CYS A 12 18.33 26.82 -19.19
N PHE A 13 19.52 26.78 -18.60
CA PHE A 13 19.78 26.03 -17.37
C PHE A 13 19.06 26.66 -16.15
N ILE A 14 19.00 27.99 -16.08
CA ILE A 14 18.28 28.71 -15.03
C ILE A 14 16.75 28.50 -15.14
N ILE A 15 16.21 28.47 -16.36
CA ILE A 15 14.77 28.19 -16.58
C ILE A 15 14.43 26.75 -16.17
N PHE A 16 15.34 25.81 -16.39
CA PHE A 16 15.14 24.39 -16.01
C PHE A 16 15.13 24.19 -14.50
N ILE A 17 15.89 24.98 -13.74
CA ILE A 17 15.93 24.90 -12.26
C ILE A 17 14.68 25.56 -11.63
N LEU A 18 14.09 26.57 -12.25
CA LEU A 18 12.91 27.28 -11.75
C LEU A 18 11.58 26.53 -12.02
N GLY A 19 11.59 25.50 -12.88
CA GLY A 19 10.39 24.78 -13.30
C GLY A 19 9.87 23.73 -12.33
N CYS A 20 10.56 23.42 -11.24
CA CYS A 20 10.23 22.29 -10.36
C CYS A 20 9.87 22.74 -8.93
N GLN A 21 8.97 23.72 -8.80
CA GLN A 21 8.30 23.97 -7.52
C GLN A 21 6.83 23.60 -7.63
N THR A 22 6.52 22.32 -7.46
CA THR A 22 5.15 21.90 -7.13
C THR A 22 4.92 22.24 -5.65
N ASN A 23 4.21 23.32 -5.37
CA ASN A 23 3.62 23.54 -4.05
C ASN A 23 2.50 22.49 -3.87
N GLU A 24 2.85 21.30 -3.46
CA GLU A 24 1.87 20.38 -2.90
C GLU A 24 1.44 20.97 -1.55
N ASN A 25 0.27 21.59 -1.52
CA ASN A 25 -0.43 21.85 -0.27
C ASN A 25 -0.80 20.50 0.33
N TYR A 26 0.12 19.89 1.08
CA TYR A 26 -0.16 18.70 1.85
C TYR A 26 -1.17 19.11 2.93
N SER A 27 -2.42 18.68 2.77
CA SER A 27 -3.39 18.75 3.85
C SER A 27 -2.79 18.04 5.06
N THR A 28 -2.68 18.75 6.18
CA THR A 28 -2.17 18.20 7.44
C THR A 28 -3.17 17.24 8.10
N ASP A 29 -4.35 17.08 7.52
CA ASP A 29 -5.36 16.16 8.00
C ASP A 29 -4.98 14.72 7.66
N ASN A 30 -4.67 13.95 8.69
CA ASN A 30 -4.39 12.53 8.55
C ASN A 30 -5.65 11.81 8.04
N PRO A 31 -5.61 11.11 6.89
CA PRO A 31 -6.77 10.40 6.37
C PRO A 31 -7.15 9.22 7.27
N ASN A 32 -8.43 8.90 7.36
CA ASN A 32 -8.86 7.64 7.97
C ASN A 32 -8.39 6.46 7.12
N ILE A 33 -7.90 5.41 7.80
CA ILE A 33 -7.37 4.21 7.14
C ILE A 33 -8.25 3.02 7.50
N ILE A 34 -8.85 2.39 6.50
CA ILE A 34 -9.64 1.16 6.65
C ILE A 34 -9.00 0.07 5.80
N ILE A 35 -8.64 -1.04 6.42
CA ILE A 35 -8.11 -2.23 5.74
C ILE A 35 -9.18 -3.31 5.78
N ILE A 36 -9.66 -3.73 4.61
CA ILE A 36 -10.58 -4.86 4.46
C ILE A 36 -9.77 -6.02 3.87
N TYR A 37 -9.54 -7.03 4.69
CA TYR A 37 -8.77 -8.22 4.32
C TYR A 37 -9.65 -9.44 4.35
N THR A 38 -9.99 -9.94 3.18
CA THR A 38 -10.92 -11.06 3.00
C THR A 38 -10.22 -12.42 3.18
N ASP A 39 -10.98 -13.41 3.55
CA ASP A 39 -10.54 -14.81 3.66
C ASP A 39 -11.14 -15.60 2.49
N ASP A 40 -10.31 -16.39 1.81
CA ASP A 40 -10.68 -17.27 0.68
C ASP A 40 -11.41 -16.58 -0.50
N LEU A 41 -11.29 -15.27 -0.66
CA LEU A 41 -11.83 -14.55 -1.80
C LEU A 41 -10.85 -14.61 -2.98
N GLY A 42 -11.24 -15.26 -4.05
CA GLY A 42 -10.42 -15.38 -5.26
C GLY A 42 -10.52 -14.16 -6.17
N TYR A 43 -9.52 -13.96 -7.03
CA TYR A 43 -9.51 -12.91 -8.04
C TYR A 43 -10.76 -12.93 -8.95
N GLY A 44 -11.21 -14.14 -9.32
CA GLY A 44 -12.40 -14.33 -10.16
C GLY A 44 -13.74 -14.11 -9.45
N ASP A 45 -13.74 -13.99 -8.12
CA ASP A 45 -14.96 -13.80 -7.33
C ASP A 45 -15.38 -12.33 -7.24
N VAL A 46 -14.55 -11.41 -7.72
CA VAL A 46 -14.80 -9.98 -7.73
C VAL A 46 -15.07 -9.49 -9.14
N SER A 47 -16.29 -8.98 -9.38
CA SER A 47 -16.72 -8.58 -10.73
C SER A 47 -15.91 -7.43 -11.34
N ALA A 48 -15.23 -6.62 -10.54
CA ALA A 48 -14.30 -5.60 -11.02
C ALA A 48 -13.07 -6.19 -11.73
N TYR A 49 -12.67 -7.42 -11.41
CA TYR A 49 -11.52 -8.10 -12.04
C TYR A 49 -11.94 -9.07 -13.13
N GLN A 50 -13.02 -9.77 -12.92
CA GLN A 50 -13.51 -10.76 -13.88
C GLN A 50 -15.03 -10.72 -13.98
N LYS A 51 -15.56 -10.58 -15.19
CA LYS A 51 -16.98 -10.71 -15.44
C LYS A 51 -17.39 -12.18 -15.25
N GLY A 52 -18.04 -12.47 -14.15
CA GLY A 52 -18.48 -13.82 -13.78
C GLY A 52 -19.93 -13.83 -13.32
N THR A 53 -20.31 -14.91 -12.66
CA THR A 53 -21.65 -15.10 -12.09
C THR A 53 -21.90 -14.27 -10.85
N LEU A 54 -20.87 -13.97 -10.08
CA LEU A 54 -20.96 -13.14 -8.87
C LEU A 54 -20.94 -11.65 -9.24
N LYS A 55 -21.79 -10.89 -8.58
CA LYS A 55 -21.83 -9.44 -8.69
C LYS A 55 -21.40 -8.82 -7.38
N THR A 56 -20.37 -7.98 -7.42
CA THR A 56 -19.82 -7.28 -6.25
C THR A 56 -19.92 -5.76 -6.41
N PRO A 57 -21.14 -5.18 -6.48
CA PRO A 57 -21.35 -3.80 -6.91
C PRO A 57 -20.66 -2.77 -6.01
N ASN A 58 -20.56 -3.04 -4.70
CA ASN A 58 -19.89 -2.13 -3.77
C ASN A 58 -18.36 -2.17 -3.93
N ILE A 59 -17.79 -3.37 -4.18
CA ILE A 59 -16.36 -3.50 -4.48
C ILE A 59 -16.04 -2.90 -5.84
N ASP A 60 -16.91 -3.11 -6.82
CA ASP A 60 -16.78 -2.52 -8.15
C ASP A 60 -16.79 -0.99 -8.09
N LYS A 61 -17.65 -0.41 -7.24
CA LYS A 61 -17.68 1.03 -7.00
C LYS A 61 -16.35 1.52 -6.45
N LEU A 62 -15.80 0.88 -5.41
CA LEU A 62 -14.48 1.22 -4.85
C LEU A 62 -13.37 1.11 -5.91
N ALA A 63 -13.41 0.06 -6.73
CA ALA A 63 -12.43 -0.16 -7.79
C ALA A 63 -12.51 0.91 -8.89
N ASN A 64 -13.70 1.45 -9.16
CA ASN A 64 -13.91 2.48 -10.17
C ASN A 64 -13.57 3.90 -9.66
N GLU A 65 -13.74 4.14 -8.36
CA GLU A 65 -13.45 5.43 -7.73
C GLU A 65 -12.02 5.56 -7.21
N GLY A 66 -11.30 4.44 -7.12
CA GLY A 66 -9.95 4.38 -6.56
C GLY A 66 -8.92 3.81 -7.53
N ILE A 67 -7.87 3.23 -6.96
CA ILE A 67 -6.80 2.56 -7.70
C ILE A 67 -7.00 1.04 -7.63
N ARG A 68 -7.02 0.40 -8.78
CA ARG A 68 -7.12 -1.05 -8.91
C ARG A 68 -5.80 -1.66 -9.34
N PHE A 69 -5.29 -2.61 -8.56
CA PHE A 69 -4.07 -3.37 -8.89
C PHE A 69 -4.44 -4.68 -9.57
N ASN A 70 -4.06 -4.85 -10.83
CA ASN A 70 -4.30 -6.09 -11.57
C ASN A 70 -3.36 -7.22 -11.16
N TYR A 71 -2.21 -6.90 -10.57
CA TYR A 71 -1.16 -7.83 -10.16
C TYR A 71 -0.80 -7.62 -8.68
N GLY A 72 -1.81 -7.64 -7.82
CA GLY A 72 -1.63 -7.63 -6.37
C GLY A 72 -1.59 -9.07 -5.84
N TYR A 73 -0.59 -9.40 -5.03
CA TYR A 73 -0.41 -10.75 -4.50
C TYR A 73 -0.39 -10.73 -2.97
N ALA A 74 -1.07 -11.69 -2.37
CA ALA A 74 -0.88 -11.97 -0.95
C ALA A 74 0.53 -12.53 -0.72
N SER A 75 1.15 -12.17 0.40
CA SER A 75 2.52 -12.60 0.73
C SER A 75 2.63 -14.06 1.15
N SER A 76 1.50 -14.75 1.34
CA SER A 76 1.40 -16.20 1.56
C SER A 76 0.03 -16.69 1.14
N ALA A 77 -0.05 -17.97 0.77
CA ALA A 77 -1.28 -18.64 0.41
C ALA A 77 -2.16 -19.04 1.61
N THR A 78 -1.67 -18.86 2.84
CA THR A 78 -2.39 -19.29 4.06
C THR A 78 -2.60 -18.13 5.02
N CYS A 79 -3.68 -18.21 5.81
CA CYS A 79 -4.22 -17.12 6.63
C CYS A 79 -3.22 -16.54 7.64
N SER A 80 -2.69 -17.31 8.59
CA SER A 80 -1.80 -16.78 9.64
C SER A 80 -0.51 -16.16 9.09
N PRO A 81 0.23 -16.81 8.17
CA PRO A 81 1.40 -16.20 7.53
C PRO A 81 1.08 -14.93 6.74
N SER A 82 -0.02 -14.90 6.01
CA SER A 82 -0.40 -13.74 5.22
C SER A 82 -0.81 -12.55 6.10
N ARG A 83 -1.57 -12.81 7.18
CA ARG A 83 -1.94 -11.79 8.18
C ARG A 83 -0.73 -11.27 8.94
N TYR A 84 0.22 -12.16 9.28
CA TYR A 84 1.49 -11.76 9.88
C TYR A 84 2.23 -10.76 8.99
N ALA A 85 2.36 -11.08 7.70
CA ALA A 85 3.06 -10.21 6.77
C ALA A 85 2.35 -8.87 6.59
N LEU A 86 1.01 -8.85 6.47
CA LEU A 86 0.24 -7.62 6.39
C LEU A 86 0.47 -6.73 7.62
N LEU A 87 0.37 -7.30 8.82
CA LEU A 87 0.46 -6.52 10.05
C LEU A 87 1.87 -6.02 10.37
N THR A 88 2.91 -6.80 10.03
CA THR A 88 4.29 -6.51 10.42
C THR A 88 5.16 -5.93 9.30
N GLY A 89 4.71 -6.01 8.05
CA GLY A 89 5.51 -5.67 6.88
C GLY A 89 6.67 -6.62 6.61
N LYS A 90 6.69 -7.80 7.25
CA LYS A 90 7.76 -8.80 7.11
C LYS A 90 7.27 -10.01 6.33
N TYR A 91 8.12 -10.54 5.46
CA TYR A 91 7.79 -11.80 4.78
C TYR A 91 7.67 -12.96 5.77
N PRO A 92 6.68 -13.87 5.59
CA PRO A 92 6.41 -14.95 6.53
C PRO A 92 7.59 -15.92 6.72
N TRP A 93 8.33 -16.20 5.67
CA TRP A 93 9.50 -17.11 5.71
C TRP A 93 10.69 -16.58 6.53
N ARG A 94 10.64 -15.32 6.96
CA ARG A 94 11.65 -14.76 7.86
C ARG A 94 11.40 -15.08 9.33
N LYS A 95 10.25 -15.67 9.64
CA LYS A 95 9.89 -16.11 10.97
C LYS A 95 9.82 -17.64 11.02
N ASP A 96 10.79 -18.24 11.69
CA ASP A 96 10.85 -19.69 11.84
C ASP A 96 9.59 -20.24 12.49
N GLY A 97 9.12 -21.38 11.97
CA GLY A 97 7.94 -22.06 12.49
C GLY A 97 6.59 -21.38 12.21
N LEU A 98 6.56 -20.29 11.43
CA LEU A 98 5.32 -19.61 11.08
C LEU A 98 4.47 -20.47 10.15
N ARG A 99 3.36 -20.95 10.68
CA ARG A 99 2.37 -21.80 9.97
C ARG A 99 0.98 -21.45 10.44
N VAL A 100 -0.03 -22.05 9.82
CA VAL A 100 -1.40 -21.97 10.33
C VAL A 100 -1.48 -22.69 11.67
N ILE A 101 -1.84 -21.96 12.71
CA ILE A 101 -1.93 -22.46 14.09
C ILE A 101 -3.37 -22.36 14.54
N THR A 102 -3.95 -23.49 14.91
CA THR A 102 -5.27 -23.54 15.53
C THR A 102 -5.09 -23.63 17.04
N GLY A 103 -5.61 -22.65 17.79
CA GLY A 103 -5.53 -22.64 19.24
C GLY A 103 -4.13 -22.45 19.84
N GLY A 104 -3.21 -21.83 19.08
CA GLY A 104 -1.82 -21.64 19.48
C GLY A 104 -1.55 -20.31 20.22
N SER A 105 -0.28 -20.13 20.61
CA SER A 105 0.23 -18.89 21.20
C SER A 105 0.24 -17.73 20.18
N LEU A 106 0.46 -16.52 20.66
CA LEU A 106 0.57 -15.33 19.83
C LEU A 106 1.67 -15.50 18.76
N VAL A 107 1.30 -15.30 17.50
CA VAL A 107 2.23 -15.39 16.37
C VAL A 107 3.10 -14.15 16.26
N ILE A 108 2.55 -12.97 16.61
CA ILE A 108 3.24 -11.69 16.58
C ILE A 108 3.70 -11.38 18.01
N ASP A 109 5.01 -11.24 18.19
CA ASP A 109 5.56 -10.83 19.48
C ASP A 109 5.04 -9.43 19.85
N THR A 110 4.77 -9.21 21.12
CA THR A 110 4.28 -7.92 21.63
C THR A 110 5.25 -6.77 21.43
N THR A 111 6.52 -7.04 21.23
CA THR A 111 7.58 -6.04 20.92
C THR A 111 7.64 -5.69 19.44
N GLU A 112 7.11 -6.54 18.57
CA GLU A 112 7.12 -6.32 17.12
C GLU A 112 6.40 -5.02 16.72
N MET A 113 6.96 -4.33 15.72
CA MET A 113 6.29 -3.21 15.09
C MET A 113 5.18 -3.72 14.18
N THR A 114 3.98 -3.18 14.36
CA THR A 114 2.81 -3.49 13.54
C THR A 114 2.21 -2.20 12.97
N ILE A 115 1.37 -2.33 11.92
CA ILE A 115 0.64 -1.18 11.36
C ILE A 115 -0.08 -0.39 12.45
N PRO A 116 -0.90 -0.99 13.36
CA PRO A 116 -1.54 -0.22 14.43
C PRO A 116 -0.55 0.50 15.34
N LYS A 117 0.56 -0.15 15.73
CA LYS A 117 1.59 0.51 16.54
C LYS A 117 2.24 1.70 15.83
N LEU A 118 2.50 1.56 14.53
CA LEU A 118 3.06 2.64 13.72
C LEU A 118 2.09 3.81 13.63
N LEU A 119 0.81 3.53 13.39
CA LEU A 119 -0.24 4.54 13.29
C LEU A 119 -0.46 5.27 14.63
N LYS A 120 -0.43 4.55 15.76
CA LYS A 120 -0.47 5.19 17.10
C LYS A 120 0.66 6.20 17.31
N ARG A 121 1.87 5.94 16.78
CA ARG A 121 2.98 6.91 16.84
C ARG A 121 2.72 8.18 16.02
N LYS A 122 1.74 8.14 15.12
CA LYS A 122 1.28 9.25 14.28
C LYS A 122 -0.06 9.83 14.75
N ASN A 123 -0.41 9.57 16.02
CA ASN A 123 -1.63 10.04 16.68
C ASN A 123 -2.94 9.52 16.07
N TYR A 124 -2.90 8.38 15.37
CA TYR A 124 -4.13 7.68 15.01
C TYR A 124 -4.71 6.95 16.20
N HIS A 125 -6.02 6.95 16.28
CA HIS A 125 -6.77 6.06 17.18
C HIS A 125 -6.93 4.70 16.47
N THR A 126 -6.42 3.59 17.08
CA THR A 126 -6.42 2.23 16.47
C THR A 126 -6.97 1.20 17.45
#